data_a5a91d99c507d73a6b36baad53de3ffd
#
_entry.id   a5a91d99c507d73a6b36baad53de3ffd
#
_cell.length_a   1.000
_cell.length_b   1.000
_cell.length_c   1.000
_cell.angle_alpha   90.00
_cell.angle_beta   90.00
_cell.angle_gamma   90.00
#
_symmetry.space_group_name_H-M   'P 1'
#
loop_
_entity.id
_entity.type
_entity.pdbx_description
1 polymer ?
#
loop_
_entity_poly.entity_id
_entity_poly.type
_entity_poly.pdbx_seq_one_letter_code
_entity_poly.pdbx_strand_id
1 'polypeptide(L)'
;MAIRLATREEAPRLADIIRAAFRDVAERFGLTAETAPTHPSLCTAAWVGRAMDKGVTYYLGEDGARAWGCIALERATPDVCYLERLAVLPEFRRKGLGKALVDHVLNEARALGARRVEIGIVAAHRELKDWYLRLGFRAIKTVRFEHLPFAVMFMGRALQGD
;
A
#
# COMPACT_ATOMS: atom_id res chain seq x y z
N MET A 1 12.95 -11.02 11.66
CA MET A 1 11.84 -10.49 10.84
C MET A 1 12.10 -10.72 9.38
N ALA A 2 11.08 -11.10 8.66
CA ALA A 2 11.21 -11.41 7.24
C ALA A 2 10.02 -10.86 6.45
N ILE A 3 10.29 -10.52 5.18
CA ILE A 3 9.26 -10.15 4.22
C ILE A 3 9.28 -11.20 3.13
N ARG A 4 8.13 -11.79 2.85
CA ARG A 4 8.04 -12.87 1.87
C ARG A 4 6.82 -12.73 0.99
N LEU A 5 6.82 -13.43 -0.13
CA LEU A 5 5.67 -13.52 -1.03
C LEU A 5 4.50 -14.19 -0.27
N ALA A 6 3.33 -13.55 -0.30
CA ALA A 6 2.12 -14.13 0.27
C ALA A 6 1.47 -15.09 -0.72
N THR A 7 0.78 -16.11 -0.20
CA THR A 7 0.06 -17.08 -1.02
C THR A 7 -1.41 -16.69 -1.14
N ARG A 8 -2.11 -17.29 -2.12
CA ARG A 8 -3.54 -17.04 -2.34
C ARG A 8 -4.38 -17.42 -1.13
N GLU A 9 -3.99 -18.46 -0.40
CA GLU A 9 -4.68 -18.93 0.80
C GLU A 9 -4.58 -17.94 1.96
N GLU A 10 -3.63 -17.03 1.89
CA GLU A 10 -3.44 -16.01 2.93
C GLU A 10 -4.29 -14.76 2.73
N ALA A 11 -5.16 -14.75 1.71
CA ALA A 11 -6.03 -13.59 1.45
C ALA A 11 -6.84 -13.15 2.68
N PRO A 12 -7.43 -14.06 3.50
CA PRO A 12 -8.13 -13.62 4.72
C PRO A 12 -7.18 -12.94 5.72
N ARG A 13 -6.00 -13.47 5.90
CA ARG A 13 -4.99 -12.92 6.81
C ARG A 13 -4.54 -11.53 6.37
N LEU A 14 -4.30 -11.36 5.07
CA LEU A 14 -3.93 -10.06 4.50
C LEU A 14 -5.07 -9.04 4.68
N ALA A 15 -6.31 -9.45 4.44
CA ALA A 15 -7.45 -8.56 4.60
C ALA A 15 -7.60 -8.08 6.05
N ASP A 16 -7.37 -8.96 7.03
CA ASP A 16 -7.43 -8.60 8.45
C ASP A 16 -6.36 -7.54 8.78
N ILE A 17 -5.15 -7.72 8.29
CA ILE A 17 -4.05 -6.78 8.50
C ILE A 17 -4.38 -5.42 7.88
N ILE A 18 -4.87 -5.42 6.64
CA ILE A 18 -5.20 -4.19 5.93
C ILE A 18 -6.30 -3.44 6.66
N ARG A 19 -7.39 -4.10 7.05
CA ARG A 19 -8.48 -3.45 7.78
C ARG A 19 -7.98 -2.83 9.09
N ALA A 20 -7.22 -3.58 9.86
CA ALA A 20 -6.71 -3.11 11.15
C ALA A 20 -5.77 -1.92 10.98
N ALA A 21 -4.92 -1.94 9.97
CA ALA A 21 -3.94 -0.88 9.75
C ALA A 21 -4.58 0.41 9.22
N PHE A 22 -5.67 0.31 8.46
CA PHE A 22 -6.33 1.48 7.86
C PHE A 22 -7.48 2.02 8.69
N ARG A 23 -7.78 1.42 9.84
CA ARG A 23 -8.91 1.85 10.68
C ARG A 23 -8.77 3.29 11.17
N ASP A 24 -7.60 3.67 11.65
CA ASP A 24 -7.35 5.01 12.18
C ASP A 24 -7.45 6.09 11.10
N VAL A 25 -7.02 5.80 9.88
CA VAL A 25 -7.18 6.72 8.75
C VAL A 25 -8.68 6.91 8.45
N ALA A 26 -9.43 5.81 8.42
CA ALA A 26 -10.87 5.88 8.18
C ALA A 26 -11.57 6.72 9.26
N GLU A 27 -11.23 6.51 10.53
CA GLU A 27 -11.80 7.28 11.63
C GLU A 27 -11.42 8.77 11.54
N ARG A 28 -10.14 9.03 11.27
CA ARG A 28 -9.62 10.41 11.19
C ARG A 28 -10.28 11.23 10.09
N PHE A 29 -10.54 10.63 8.93
CA PHE A 29 -11.09 11.33 7.77
C PHE A 29 -12.57 11.04 7.54
N GLY A 30 -13.24 10.39 8.48
CA GLY A 30 -14.67 10.12 8.40
C GLY A 30 -15.08 9.20 7.26
N LEU A 31 -14.23 8.23 6.93
CA LEU A 31 -14.48 7.31 5.82
C LEU A 31 -15.34 6.13 6.28
N THR A 32 -16.49 5.95 5.65
CA THR A 32 -17.44 4.89 5.99
C THR A 32 -17.81 4.10 4.73
N ALA A 33 -18.60 3.04 4.91
CA ALA A 33 -19.11 2.26 3.78
C ALA A 33 -19.95 3.11 2.83
N GLU A 34 -20.62 4.14 3.34
CA GLU A 34 -21.45 5.04 2.55
C GLU A 34 -20.61 6.06 1.80
N THR A 35 -19.55 6.61 2.42
CA THR A 35 -18.75 7.69 1.83
C THR A 35 -17.57 7.19 1.02
N ALA A 36 -17.00 6.04 1.38
CA ALA A 36 -15.82 5.48 0.71
C ALA A 36 -15.91 3.96 0.71
N PRO A 37 -16.82 3.37 -0.09
CA PRO A 37 -17.10 1.92 -0.04
C PRO A 37 -15.92 1.03 -0.45
N THR A 38 -14.93 1.57 -1.14
CA THR A 38 -13.76 0.79 -1.58
C THR A 38 -12.50 1.10 -0.77
N HIS A 39 -12.62 1.85 0.33
CA HIS A 39 -11.47 2.17 1.17
C HIS A 39 -10.89 0.91 1.82
N PRO A 40 -9.55 0.82 1.96
CA PRO A 40 -8.90 -0.36 2.55
C PRO A 40 -9.36 -0.74 3.95
N SER A 41 -9.91 0.19 4.74
CA SER A 41 -10.48 -0.13 6.05
C SER A 41 -11.66 -1.11 5.96
N LEU A 42 -12.21 -1.34 4.76
CA LEU A 42 -13.29 -2.27 4.50
C LEU A 42 -12.83 -3.51 3.72
N CYS A 43 -11.53 -3.68 3.57
CA CYS A 43 -10.93 -4.74 2.77
C CYS A 43 -11.42 -6.13 3.20
N THR A 44 -11.77 -6.96 2.22
CA THR A 44 -12.20 -8.33 2.45
C THR A 44 -11.23 -9.31 1.80
N ALA A 45 -11.30 -10.57 2.21
CA ALA A 45 -10.51 -11.64 1.58
C ALA A 45 -10.83 -11.72 0.08
N ALA A 46 -12.09 -11.50 -0.31
CA ALA A 46 -12.49 -11.52 -1.72
C ALA A 46 -11.80 -10.40 -2.51
N TRP A 47 -11.64 -9.21 -1.93
CA TRP A 47 -10.92 -8.10 -2.60
C TRP A 47 -9.47 -8.49 -2.86
N VAL A 48 -8.80 -9.04 -1.85
CA VAL A 48 -7.40 -9.47 -1.98
C VAL A 48 -7.28 -10.57 -3.03
N GLY A 49 -8.17 -11.57 -2.96
CA GLY A 49 -8.16 -12.66 -3.93
C GLY A 49 -8.38 -12.19 -5.36
N ARG A 50 -9.31 -11.27 -5.59
CA ARG A 50 -9.54 -10.72 -6.92
C ARG A 50 -8.34 -9.93 -7.44
N ALA A 51 -7.69 -9.18 -6.54
CA ALA A 51 -6.47 -8.44 -6.92
C ALA A 51 -5.37 -9.42 -7.34
N MET A 52 -5.16 -10.48 -6.57
CA MET A 52 -4.18 -11.52 -6.92
C MET A 52 -4.50 -12.17 -8.27
N ASP A 53 -5.79 -12.43 -8.54
CA ASP A 53 -6.22 -13.01 -9.81
C ASP A 53 -5.91 -12.09 -10.99
N LYS A 54 -5.85 -10.77 -10.76
CA LYS A 54 -5.49 -9.78 -11.77
C LYS A 54 -3.99 -9.53 -11.86
N GLY A 55 -3.19 -10.25 -11.11
CA GLY A 55 -1.74 -10.15 -11.15
C GLY A 55 -1.10 -9.27 -10.10
N VAL A 56 -1.86 -8.78 -9.11
CA VAL A 56 -1.30 -8.03 -8.00
C VAL A 56 -0.56 -8.99 -7.08
N THR A 57 0.67 -8.63 -6.72
CA THR A 57 1.51 -9.43 -5.84
C THR A 57 1.47 -8.86 -4.43
N TYR A 58 1.19 -9.69 -3.44
CA TYR A 58 1.21 -9.30 -2.03
C TYR A 58 2.43 -9.88 -1.34
N TYR A 59 3.03 -9.10 -0.45
CA TYR A 59 4.12 -9.52 0.41
C TYR A 59 3.69 -9.37 1.85
N LEU A 60 4.08 -10.34 2.67
CA LEU A 60 3.72 -10.43 4.08
C LEU A 60 4.97 -10.23 4.93
N GLY A 61 4.88 -9.35 5.93
CA GLY A 61 5.94 -9.18 6.91
C GLY A 61 5.64 -10.00 8.15
N GLU A 62 6.61 -10.81 8.59
CA GLU A 62 6.45 -11.72 9.72
C GLU A 62 7.61 -11.65 10.70
N ASP A 63 7.28 -11.92 11.96
CA ASP A 63 8.23 -12.15 13.02
C ASP A 63 7.86 -13.52 13.64
N GLY A 64 8.55 -14.56 13.20
CA GLY A 64 8.15 -15.92 13.53
C GLY A 64 6.77 -16.22 12.92
N ALA A 65 5.84 -16.70 13.74
CA ALA A 65 4.48 -17.01 13.29
C ALA A 65 3.57 -15.77 13.24
N ARG A 66 4.06 -14.63 13.71
CA ARG A 66 3.25 -13.42 13.85
C ARG A 66 3.43 -12.47 12.68
N ALA A 67 2.34 -12.17 11.99
CA ALA A 67 2.37 -11.19 10.90
C ALA A 67 2.25 -9.79 11.47
N TRP A 68 3.07 -8.86 10.97
CA TRP A 68 3.05 -7.48 11.43
C TRP A 68 2.64 -6.48 10.34
N GLY A 69 2.62 -6.88 9.09
CA GLY A 69 2.26 -5.98 8.02
C GLY A 69 2.24 -6.64 6.66
N CYS A 70 1.88 -5.86 5.65
CA CYS A 70 1.86 -6.32 4.26
C CYS A 70 2.01 -5.14 3.31
N ILE A 71 2.23 -5.45 2.04
CA ILE A 71 2.30 -4.47 0.96
C ILE A 71 1.96 -5.18 -0.35
N ALA A 72 1.40 -4.44 -1.30
CA ALA A 72 1.07 -4.99 -2.62
C ALA A 72 1.81 -4.24 -3.72
N LEU A 73 2.12 -4.95 -4.79
CA LEU A 73 2.78 -4.43 -5.97
C LEU A 73 1.96 -4.82 -7.20
N GLU A 74 1.58 -3.83 -7.98
CA GLU A 74 0.90 -4.06 -9.25
C GLU A 74 1.74 -3.49 -10.37
N ARG A 75 2.04 -4.29 -11.40
CA ARG A 75 2.71 -3.79 -12.59
C ARG A 75 1.66 -3.23 -13.54
N ALA A 76 1.50 -1.91 -13.55
CA ALA A 76 0.47 -1.23 -14.35
C ALA A 76 0.85 -1.18 -15.83
N THR A 77 2.13 -0.89 -16.12
CA THR A 77 2.70 -0.88 -17.46
C THR A 77 4.11 -1.45 -17.37
N PRO A 78 4.81 -1.73 -18.49
CA PRO A 78 6.20 -2.16 -18.41
C PRO A 78 7.09 -1.21 -17.63
N ASP A 79 6.78 0.10 -17.62
CA ASP A 79 7.61 1.12 -16.99
C ASP A 79 7.15 1.51 -15.59
N VAL A 80 5.90 1.23 -15.20
CA VAL A 80 5.30 1.74 -13.98
C VAL A 80 4.71 0.63 -13.13
N CYS A 81 5.11 0.59 -11.87
CA CYS A 81 4.47 -0.23 -10.85
C CYS A 81 3.71 0.65 -9.88
N TYR A 82 2.62 0.13 -9.35
CA TYR A 82 1.88 0.77 -8.24
C TYR A 82 2.21 0.05 -6.96
N LEU A 83 2.52 0.82 -5.92
CA LEU A 83 2.62 0.36 -4.55
C LEU A 83 1.24 0.58 -3.92
N GLU A 84 0.67 -0.49 -3.38
CA GLU A 84 -0.68 -0.45 -2.84
C GLU A 84 -0.73 -1.14 -1.49
N ARG A 85 -1.75 -0.80 -0.70
CA ARG A 85 -2.06 -1.51 0.54
C ARG A 85 -0.88 -1.67 1.48
N LEU A 86 -0.04 -0.63 1.62
CA LEU A 86 0.99 -0.63 2.63
C LEU A 86 0.33 -0.60 4.01
N ALA A 87 0.53 -1.62 4.78
CA ALA A 87 -0.12 -1.79 6.06
C ALA A 87 0.86 -2.31 7.10
N VAL A 88 1.00 -1.59 8.22
CA VAL A 88 1.74 -2.05 9.38
C VAL A 88 0.78 -2.00 10.55
N LEU A 89 0.63 -3.11 11.26
CA LEU A 89 -0.26 -3.15 12.42
C LEU A 89 0.16 -2.11 13.45
N PRO A 90 -0.80 -1.46 14.14
CA PRO A 90 -0.48 -0.35 15.07
C PRO A 90 0.60 -0.68 16.09
N GLU A 91 0.57 -1.88 16.66
CA GLU A 91 1.54 -2.30 17.68
C GLU A 91 2.95 -2.48 17.16
N PHE A 92 3.12 -2.54 15.84
CA PHE A 92 4.44 -2.68 15.20
C PHE A 92 4.96 -1.40 14.55
N ARG A 93 4.22 -0.30 14.67
CA ARG A 93 4.61 0.97 14.05
C ARG A 93 5.82 1.60 14.75
N ARG A 94 6.47 2.56 14.06
CA ARG A 94 7.62 3.34 14.56
C ARG A 94 8.87 2.49 14.79
N LYS A 95 9.01 1.41 14.03
CA LYS A 95 10.17 0.51 14.11
C LYS A 95 10.88 0.36 12.77
N GLY A 96 10.54 1.21 11.79
CA GLY A 96 11.13 1.14 10.46
C GLY A 96 10.57 0.04 9.57
N LEU A 97 9.49 -0.64 9.98
CA LEU A 97 8.94 -1.77 9.22
C LEU A 97 8.22 -1.33 7.95
N GLY A 98 7.54 -0.19 7.98
CA GLY A 98 6.92 0.38 6.78
C GLY A 98 7.96 0.68 5.72
N LYS A 99 9.08 1.28 6.11
CA LYS A 99 10.18 1.55 5.19
C LYS A 99 10.74 0.25 4.61
N ALA A 100 10.88 -0.79 5.43
CA ALA A 100 11.37 -2.08 4.96
C ALA A 100 10.45 -2.67 3.88
N LEU A 101 9.13 -2.55 4.06
CA LEU A 101 8.16 -3.00 3.06
C LEU A 101 8.28 -2.20 1.77
N VAL A 102 8.40 -0.87 1.86
CA VAL A 102 8.58 -0.02 0.67
C VAL A 102 9.87 -0.37 -0.05
N ASP A 103 10.98 -0.50 0.68
CA ASP A 103 12.27 -0.87 0.08
C ASP A 103 12.18 -2.22 -0.64
N HIS A 104 11.46 -3.18 -0.06
CA HIS A 104 11.25 -4.49 -0.69
C HIS A 104 10.53 -4.34 -2.04
N VAL A 105 9.45 -3.57 -2.08
CA VAL A 105 8.68 -3.34 -3.31
C VAL A 105 9.51 -2.59 -4.35
N LEU A 106 10.29 -1.60 -3.92
CA LEU A 106 11.16 -0.86 -4.85
C LEU A 106 12.17 -1.80 -5.50
N ASN A 107 12.75 -2.72 -4.74
CA ASN A 107 13.69 -3.70 -5.27
C ASN A 107 13.01 -4.67 -6.23
N GLU A 108 11.81 -5.13 -5.89
CA GLU A 108 11.05 -6.02 -6.78
C GLU A 108 10.65 -5.30 -8.08
N ALA A 109 10.25 -4.04 -8.00
CA ALA A 109 9.92 -3.26 -9.18
C ALA A 109 11.14 -3.08 -10.09
N ARG A 110 12.34 -2.85 -9.51
CA ARG A 110 13.58 -2.80 -10.29
C ARG A 110 13.85 -4.10 -10.99
N ALA A 111 13.65 -5.22 -10.30
CA ALA A 111 13.86 -6.54 -10.89
C ALA A 111 12.90 -6.81 -12.06
N LEU A 112 11.72 -6.21 -12.05
CA LEU A 112 10.77 -6.29 -13.15
C LEU A 112 11.12 -5.36 -14.31
N GLY A 113 12.11 -4.48 -14.15
CA GLY A 113 12.49 -3.51 -15.18
C GLY A 113 11.65 -2.24 -15.17
N ALA A 114 10.86 -2.01 -14.15
CA ALA A 114 10.06 -0.79 -14.04
C ALA A 114 10.97 0.43 -13.85
N ARG A 115 10.52 1.58 -14.35
CA ARG A 115 11.26 2.84 -14.26
C ARG A 115 10.84 3.69 -13.09
N ARG A 116 9.61 3.49 -12.59
CA ARG A 116 9.14 4.22 -11.42
C ARG A 116 8.05 3.44 -10.69
N VAL A 117 7.86 3.82 -9.42
CA VAL A 117 6.77 3.32 -8.58
C VAL A 117 5.90 4.51 -8.20
N GLU A 118 4.58 4.33 -8.31
CA GLU A 118 3.60 5.35 -7.98
C GLU A 118 2.69 4.89 -6.86
N ILE A 119 2.19 5.86 -6.09
CA ILE A 119 1.24 5.64 -5.01
C ILE A 119 0.13 6.69 -5.08
N GLY A 120 -1.01 6.40 -4.45
CA GLY A 120 -2.07 7.37 -4.22
C GLY A 120 -2.38 7.45 -2.73
N ILE A 121 -2.46 8.64 -2.18
CA ILE A 121 -2.77 8.86 -0.76
C ILE A 121 -3.88 9.89 -0.62
N VAL A 122 -4.54 9.90 0.55
CA VAL A 122 -5.46 10.97 0.91
C VAL A 122 -4.65 12.28 0.95
N ALA A 123 -5.00 13.26 0.13
CA ALA A 123 -4.22 14.50 0.00
C ALA A 123 -4.10 15.25 1.33
N ALA A 124 -5.12 15.18 2.18
CA ALA A 124 -5.13 15.83 3.49
C ALA A 124 -4.22 15.15 4.52
N HIS A 125 -3.71 13.96 4.23
CA HIS A 125 -2.88 13.21 5.16
C HIS A 125 -1.42 13.68 5.05
N ARG A 126 -1.13 14.80 5.68
CA ARG A 126 0.18 15.46 5.57
C ARG A 126 1.33 14.62 6.09
N GLU A 127 1.14 13.94 7.21
CA GLU A 127 2.18 13.11 7.82
C GLU A 127 2.59 11.98 6.87
N LEU A 128 1.63 11.38 6.18
CA LEU A 128 1.91 10.33 5.21
C LEU A 128 2.64 10.87 3.99
N LYS A 129 2.20 12.06 3.51
CA LYS A 129 2.90 12.73 2.41
C LYS A 129 4.35 12.99 2.76
N ASP A 130 4.61 13.56 3.95
CA ASP A 130 5.96 13.87 4.41
C ASP A 130 6.80 12.60 4.53
N TRP A 131 6.19 11.52 5.02
CA TRP A 131 6.85 10.24 5.14
C TRP A 131 7.32 9.70 3.78
N TYR A 132 6.44 9.75 2.77
CA TYR A 132 6.81 9.33 1.42
C TYR A 132 7.83 10.26 0.79
N LEU A 133 7.77 11.57 1.04
CA LEU A 133 8.80 12.51 0.59
C LEU A 133 10.18 12.11 1.11
N ARG A 134 10.27 11.72 2.38
CA ARG A 134 11.53 11.26 2.98
C ARG A 134 12.03 9.98 2.33
N LEU A 135 11.15 9.16 1.78
CA LEU A 135 11.52 7.94 1.06
C LEU A 135 11.86 8.20 -0.41
N GLY A 136 11.90 9.45 -0.83
CA GLY A 136 12.30 9.81 -2.19
C GLY A 136 11.16 9.93 -3.18
N PHE A 137 9.91 9.81 -2.73
CA PHE A 137 8.76 10.05 -3.60
C PHE A 137 8.56 11.55 -3.78
N ARG A 138 7.95 11.93 -4.91
CA ARG A 138 7.62 13.32 -5.22
C ARG A 138 6.18 13.41 -5.66
N ALA A 139 5.52 14.52 -5.35
CA ALA A 139 4.14 14.75 -5.75
C ALA A 139 4.06 14.87 -7.28
N ILE A 140 3.08 14.20 -7.88
CA ILE A 140 2.82 14.27 -9.31
C ILE A 140 1.62 15.17 -9.57
N LYS A 141 0.48 14.84 -8.95
CA LYS A 141 -0.77 15.59 -9.13
C LYS A 141 -1.74 15.27 -8.00
N THR A 142 -2.71 16.15 -7.79
CA THR A 142 -3.83 15.93 -6.88
C THR A 142 -5.09 15.91 -7.71
N VAL A 143 -5.94 14.89 -7.52
CA VAL A 143 -7.17 14.68 -8.27
C VAL A 143 -8.33 14.53 -7.29
N ARG A 144 -9.43 15.23 -7.57
CA ARG A 144 -10.67 15.05 -6.83
C ARG A 144 -11.61 14.20 -7.68
N PHE A 145 -11.91 13.00 -7.17
CA PHE A 145 -12.83 12.08 -7.83
C PHE A 145 -14.25 12.29 -7.28
N GLU A 146 -15.25 12.25 -8.16
CA GLU A 146 -16.64 12.46 -7.74
C GLU A 146 -17.13 11.45 -6.72
N HIS A 147 -16.65 10.20 -6.83
CA HIS A 147 -17.09 9.11 -5.96
C HIS A 147 -16.34 9.06 -4.60
N LEU A 148 -15.40 9.97 -4.37
CA LEU A 148 -14.61 9.98 -3.13
C LEU A 148 -14.83 11.29 -2.36
N PRO A 149 -14.91 11.20 -1.02
CA PRO A 149 -15.08 12.38 -0.18
C PRO A 149 -13.78 13.15 0.07
N PHE A 150 -12.68 12.75 -0.56
CA PHE A 150 -11.37 13.38 -0.38
C PHE A 150 -10.65 13.47 -1.72
N ALA A 151 -9.70 14.41 -1.82
CA ALA A 151 -8.79 14.46 -2.96
C ALA A 151 -7.68 13.42 -2.78
N VAL A 152 -7.23 12.84 -3.89
CA VAL A 152 -6.14 11.87 -3.90
C VAL A 152 -4.90 12.56 -4.45
N MET A 153 -3.80 12.49 -3.70
CA MET A 153 -2.50 12.93 -4.18
C MET A 153 -1.74 11.73 -4.71
N PHE A 154 -1.35 11.81 -5.99
CA PHE A 154 -0.49 10.81 -6.59
C PHE A 154 0.97 11.23 -6.43
N MET A 155 1.80 10.30 -6.01
CA MET A 155 3.22 10.50 -5.82
C MET A 155 3.99 9.42 -6.56
N GLY A 156 5.22 9.72 -6.96
CA GLY A 156 6.03 8.77 -7.66
C GLY A 156 7.49 8.86 -7.26
N ARG A 157 8.18 7.74 -7.38
CA ARG A 157 9.62 7.65 -7.19
C ARG A 157 10.24 7.02 -8.42
N ALA A 158 11.20 7.70 -9.02
CA ALA A 158 11.98 7.16 -10.12
C ALA A 158 12.91 6.05 -9.59
N LEU A 159 12.96 4.95 -10.32
CA LEU A 159 13.92 3.88 -10.06
C LEU A 159 15.13 4.14 -10.93
N GLN A 160 16.30 4.20 -10.31
CA GLN A 160 17.52 4.46 -11.05
C GLN A 160 17.80 3.28 -11.98
N GLY A 161 18.01 3.60 -13.25
CA GLY A 161 18.27 2.59 -14.27
C GLY A 161 19.73 2.19 -14.31
N ASP A 162 20.24 1.79 -13.26
CA ASP A 162 21.68 1.46 -13.13
C ASP A 162 22.09 0.21 -13.86
#